data_ad1d1717dbe1b91665d95e56667220b1
#
_entry.id   ad1d1717dbe1b91665d95e56667220b1
#
_cell.length_a   1.000
_cell.length_b   1.000
_cell.length_c   1.000
_cell.angle_alpha   90.00
_cell.angle_beta   90.00
_cell.angle_gamma   90.00
#
_symmetry.space_group_name_H-M   'P 1'
#
loop_
_entity.id
_entity.type
_entity.pdbx_description
1 polymer ?
#
loop_
_entity_poly.entity_id
_entity_poly.type
_entity_poly.pdbx_seq_one_letter_code
_entity_poly.pdbx_strand_id
1 'polypeptide(L)'
;DIDHVKQINDQHGHTGGDGVRRARARIVLSNVRATDCAGRYGGDEFAIVLRGMHLDGATAVAHRIREQVQALQLHDMPGLQFTTSMGVATADHRHSSLRAWTNAADAELYQAKAAGRNRVSASSMPDMAPVV
;
A
#
# COMPACT_ATOMS: atom_id res chain seq x y z
N ASP A 1 -3.87 -1.20 -0.20
CA ASP A 1 -5.21 -1.79 -0.11
C ASP A 1 -5.16 -3.30 -0.31
N ILE A 2 -5.83 -4.05 0.57
CA ILE A 2 -5.90 -5.51 0.45
C ILE A 2 -6.79 -5.85 -0.74
N ASP A 3 -6.29 -6.75 -1.60
CA ASP A 3 -7.04 -7.20 -2.77
C ASP A 3 -8.11 -8.21 -2.37
N HIS A 4 -9.30 -8.07 -2.94
CA HIS A 4 -10.38 -9.05 -2.85
C HIS A 4 -10.86 -9.35 -1.41
N VAL A 5 -10.91 -8.34 -0.55
CA VAL A 5 -11.39 -8.51 0.84
C VAL A 5 -12.81 -9.07 0.88
N LYS A 6 -13.67 -8.64 -0.05
CA LYS A 6 -15.03 -9.14 -0.13
C LYS A 6 -15.06 -10.66 -0.33
N GLN A 7 -14.22 -11.18 -1.22
CA GLN A 7 -14.12 -12.62 -1.46
C GLN A 7 -13.60 -13.36 -0.23
N ILE A 8 -12.64 -12.77 0.47
CA ILE A 8 -12.11 -13.33 1.72
C ILE A 8 -13.22 -13.42 2.76
N ASN A 9 -14.01 -12.35 2.91
CA ASN A 9 -15.15 -12.33 3.83
C ASN A 9 -16.21 -13.36 3.43
N ASP A 10 -16.48 -13.50 2.14
CA ASP A 10 -17.46 -14.46 1.64
C ASP A 10 -17.05 -15.90 1.93
N GLN A 11 -15.74 -16.22 1.86
CA GLN A 11 -15.20 -17.55 2.09
C GLN A 11 -14.92 -17.86 3.56
N HIS A 12 -14.49 -16.86 4.33
CA HIS A 12 -13.98 -17.03 5.70
C HIS A 12 -14.75 -16.18 6.73
N GLY A 13 -15.80 -15.48 6.32
CA GLY A 13 -16.56 -14.58 7.18
C GLY A 13 -15.80 -13.30 7.54
N HIS A 14 -16.40 -12.44 8.34
CA HIS A 14 -15.78 -11.21 8.80
C HIS A 14 -14.49 -11.45 9.60
N THR A 15 -14.40 -12.57 10.29
CA THR A 15 -13.19 -12.98 11.01
C THR A 15 -12.01 -13.14 10.06
N GLY A 16 -12.26 -13.67 8.86
CA GLY A 16 -11.22 -13.78 7.81
C GLY A 16 -10.71 -12.43 7.37
N GLY A 17 -11.62 -11.50 7.07
CA GLY A 17 -11.25 -10.12 6.71
C GLY A 17 -10.47 -9.43 7.82
N ASP A 18 -10.90 -9.57 9.07
CA ASP A 18 -10.20 -8.99 10.21
C ASP A 18 -8.81 -9.61 10.39
N GLY A 19 -8.68 -10.91 10.18
CA GLY A 19 -7.38 -11.60 10.26
C GLY A 19 -6.38 -11.07 9.25
N VAL A 20 -6.80 -10.89 7.99
CA VAL A 20 -5.90 -10.35 6.96
C VAL A 20 -5.55 -8.89 7.20
N ARG A 21 -6.48 -8.09 7.72
CA ARG A 21 -6.20 -6.70 8.07
C ARG A 21 -5.16 -6.59 9.18
N ARG A 22 -5.28 -7.41 10.23
CA ARG A 22 -4.30 -7.45 11.32
C ARG A 22 -2.93 -7.92 10.83
N ALA A 23 -2.90 -8.93 9.99
CA ALA A 23 -1.66 -9.44 9.41
C ALA A 23 -0.98 -8.37 8.56
N ARG A 24 -1.73 -7.66 7.73
CA ARG A 24 -1.22 -6.55 6.94
C ARG A 24 -0.63 -5.46 7.85
N ALA A 25 -1.34 -5.08 8.89
CA ALA A 25 -0.86 -4.06 9.82
C ALA A 25 0.47 -4.45 10.45
N ARG A 26 0.64 -5.70 10.86
CA ARG A 26 1.90 -6.19 11.41
C ARG A 26 3.03 -6.12 10.40
N ILE A 27 2.77 -6.50 9.15
CA ILE A 27 3.78 -6.42 8.08
C ILE A 27 4.17 -4.96 7.83
N VAL A 28 3.19 -4.06 7.73
CA VAL A 28 3.47 -2.63 7.53
C VAL A 28 4.32 -2.10 8.67
N LEU A 29 3.93 -2.36 9.92
CA LEU A 29 4.66 -1.85 11.08
C LEU A 29 6.07 -2.39 11.18
N SER A 30 6.33 -3.60 10.69
CA SER A 30 7.68 -4.17 10.66
C SER A 30 8.57 -3.59 9.56
N ASN A 31 8.00 -2.86 8.62
CA ASN A 31 8.72 -2.28 7.48
C ASN A 31 8.88 -0.76 7.55
N VAL A 32 8.29 -0.12 8.55
CA VAL A 32 8.40 1.33 8.72
C VAL A 32 9.29 1.66 9.90
N ARG A 33 9.93 2.82 9.83
CA ARG A 33 10.82 3.31 10.90
C ARG A 33 9.99 4.04 11.95
N ALA A 34 10.58 4.26 13.13
CA ALA A 34 9.93 4.99 14.21
C ALA A 34 9.52 6.42 13.82
N THR A 35 10.24 7.03 12.87
CA THR A 35 9.97 8.36 12.35
C THR A 35 8.92 8.40 11.25
N ASP A 36 8.53 7.23 10.74
CA ASP A 36 7.49 7.12 9.73
C ASP A 36 6.10 7.06 10.39
N CYS A 37 5.08 7.19 9.58
CA CYS A 37 3.70 7.14 10.06
C CYS A 37 2.92 6.14 9.23
N ALA A 38 2.12 5.32 9.90
CA ALA A 38 1.27 4.37 9.21
C ALA A 38 -0.05 4.25 9.95
N GLY A 39 -1.14 4.13 9.21
CA GLY A 39 -2.44 4.00 9.82
C GLY A 39 -3.55 3.72 8.83
N ARG A 40 -4.69 3.36 9.37
CA ARG A 40 -5.89 3.14 8.57
C ARG A 40 -6.40 4.48 8.05
N TYR A 41 -6.54 4.57 6.75
CA TYR A 41 -7.00 5.79 6.10
C TYR A 41 -8.51 5.81 5.89
N GLY A 42 -9.09 4.66 5.58
CA GLY A 42 -10.53 4.50 5.42
C GLY A 42 -10.86 3.15 4.83
N GLY A 43 -11.99 2.54 5.23
CA GLY A 43 -12.36 1.22 4.73
C GLY A 43 -11.25 0.21 4.93
N ASP A 44 -10.78 -0.38 3.84
CA ASP A 44 -9.68 -1.34 3.82
C ASP A 44 -8.34 -0.70 3.42
N GLU A 45 -8.31 0.61 3.24
CA GLU A 45 -7.12 1.33 2.85
C GLU A 45 -6.23 1.64 4.04
N PHE A 46 -4.94 1.54 3.82
CA PHE A 46 -3.89 1.84 4.80
C PHE A 46 -2.94 2.85 4.18
N ALA A 47 -2.64 3.91 4.89
CA ALA A 47 -1.73 4.94 4.41
C ALA A 47 -0.41 4.86 5.18
N ILE A 48 0.69 5.03 4.47
CA ILE A 48 2.03 5.01 5.02
C ILE A 48 2.75 6.27 4.56
N VAL A 49 3.30 7.01 5.50
CA VAL A 49 4.13 8.19 5.20
C VAL A 49 5.57 7.87 5.55
N LEU A 50 6.42 7.84 4.55
CA LEU A 50 7.84 7.55 4.67
C LEU A 50 8.62 8.86 4.60
N ARG A 51 9.19 9.28 5.72
CA ARG A 51 9.86 10.58 5.83
C ARG A 51 11.28 10.54 5.27
N GLY A 52 11.63 11.58 4.53
CA GLY A 52 12.99 11.75 4.01
C GLY A 52 13.38 10.69 2.98
N MET A 53 12.42 10.10 2.30
CA MET A 53 12.67 9.01 1.36
C MET A 53 12.28 9.46 -0.05
N HIS A 54 13.16 9.16 -1.02
CA HIS A 54 12.86 9.40 -2.43
C HIS A 54 11.90 8.33 -2.96
N LEU A 55 11.34 8.58 -4.14
CA LEU A 55 10.37 7.68 -4.76
C LEU A 55 10.91 6.25 -4.88
N ASP A 56 12.16 6.08 -5.30
CA ASP A 56 12.77 4.76 -5.45
C ASP A 56 12.82 4.00 -4.13
N GLY A 57 13.21 4.67 -3.05
CA GLY A 57 13.25 4.07 -1.72
C GLY A 57 11.88 3.71 -1.20
N ALA A 58 10.91 4.60 -1.38
CA ALA A 58 9.53 4.34 -0.98
C ALA A 58 8.92 3.19 -1.78
N THR A 59 9.19 3.13 -3.08
CA THR A 59 8.74 2.05 -3.94
C THR A 59 9.35 0.72 -3.52
N ALA A 60 10.61 0.71 -3.13
CA ALA A 60 11.27 -0.49 -2.62
C ALA A 60 10.63 -1.01 -1.32
N VAL A 61 10.29 -0.10 -0.41
CA VAL A 61 9.56 -0.47 0.81
C VAL A 61 8.19 -1.06 0.47
N ALA A 62 7.47 -0.43 -0.46
CA ALA A 62 6.17 -0.93 -0.90
C ALA A 62 6.26 -2.33 -1.51
N HIS A 63 7.25 -2.58 -2.37
CA HIS A 63 7.48 -3.91 -2.94
C HIS A 63 7.77 -4.95 -1.87
N ARG A 64 8.58 -4.60 -0.88
CA ARG A 64 8.89 -5.52 0.23
C ARG A 64 7.64 -5.88 1.02
N ILE A 65 6.78 -4.90 1.31
CA ILE A 65 5.50 -5.15 1.97
C ILE A 65 4.63 -6.06 1.11
N ARG A 66 4.51 -5.77 -0.16
CA ARG A 66 3.72 -6.58 -1.09
C ARG A 66 4.18 -8.04 -1.12
N GLU A 67 5.48 -8.26 -1.21
CA GLU A 67 6.05 -9.59 -1.24
C GLU A 67 5.81 -10.35 0.06
N GLN A 68 5.94 -9.68 1.20
CA GLN A 68 5.71 -10.28 2.50
C GLN A 68 4.23 -10.63 2.70
N VAL A 69 3.31 -9.79 2.22
CA VAL A 69 1.88 -10.09 2.23
C VAL A 69 1.58 -11.33 1.39
N GLN A 70 2.11 -11.37 0.18
CA GLN A 70 1.89 -12.50 -0.73
C GLN A 70 2.42 -13.82 -0.17
N ALA A 71 3.55 -13.77 0.52
CA ALA A 71 4.21 -14.97 1.09
C ALA A 71 3.63 -15.40 2.44
N LEU A 72 2.75 -14.60 3.02
CA LEU A 72 2.27 -14.83 4.37
C LEU A 72 1.38 -16.08 4.45
N GLN A 73 1.62 -16.89 5.48
CA GLN A 73 0.77 -18.01 5.86
C GLN A 73 0.10 -17.67 7.19
N LEU A 74 -1.23 -17.65 7.21
CA LEU A 74 -1.99 -17.40 8.43
C LEU A 74 -2.23 -18.69 9.18
N HIS A 75 -1.83 -18.73 10.45
CA HIS A 75 -1.94 -19.93 11.28
C HIS A 75 -3.40 -20.42 11.40
N ASP A 76 -4.33 -19.48 11.56
CA ASP A 76 -5.75 -19.77 11.79
C ASP A 76 -6.52 -20.03 10.49
N MET A 77 -5.92 -19.73 9.35
CA MET A 77 -6.56 -19.89 8.03
C MET A 77 -5.56 -20.51 7.05
N PRO A 78 -5.22 -21.79 7.25
CA PRO A 78 -4.25 -22.47 6.37
C PRO A 78 -4.78 -22.50 4.94
N GLY A 79 -3.90 -22.22 3.99
CA GLY A 79 -4.24 -22.20 2.57
C GLY A 79 -4.82 -20.87 2.08
N LEU A 80 -5.18 -19.94 2.97
CA LEU A 80 -5.58 -18.61 2.56
C LEU A 80 -4.34 -17.82 2.13
N GLN A 81 -4.37 -17.37 0.89
CA GLN A 81 -3.39 -16.40 0.37
C GLN A 81 -4.12 -15.14 -0.02
N PHE A 82 -3.49 -14.00 0.27
CA PHE A 82 -4.03 -12.73 -0.16
C PHE A 82 -2.89 -11.83 -0.63
N THR A 83 -3.26 -10.81 -1.37
CA THR A 83 -2.31 -9.87 -1.95
C THR A 83 -2.71 -8.44 -1.61
N THR A 84 -1.85 -7.52 -1.91
CA THR A 84 -2.11 -6.10 -1.73
C THR A 84 -1.70 -5.32 -2.97
N SER A 85 -2.46 -4.31 -3.30
CA SER A 85 -2.12 -3.31 -4.32
C SER A 85 -1.72 -2.02 -3.62
N MET A 86 -0.74 -1.34 -4.17
CA MET A 86 -0.17 -0.16 -3.54
C MET A 86 0.10 0.93 -4.56
N GLY A 87 -0.21 2.16 -4.19
CA GLY A 87 0.17 3.35 -4.96
C GLY A 87 1.17 4.17 -4.17
N VAL A 88 2.18 4.66 -4.83
CA VAL A 88 3.25 5.45 -4.22
C VAL A 88 3.37 6.78 -4.92
N ALA A 89 3.41 7.86 -4.15
CA ALA A 89 3.62 9.20 -4.66
C ALA A 89 4.50 9.98 -3.70
N THR A 90 5.43 10.74 -4.24
CA THR A 90 6.30 11.61 -3.46
C THR A 90 5.63 12.94 -3.20
N ALA A 91 5.68 13.42 -1.96
CA ALA A 91 5.25 14.77 -1.65
C ALA A 91 6.35 15.75 -2.10
N ASP A 92 5.99 16.60 -3.02
CA ASP A 92 6.91 17.61 -3.54
C ASP A 92 6.16 18.91 -3.89
N HIS A 93 6.88 19.88 -4.44
CA HIS A 93 6.32 21.21 -4.76
C HIS A 93 5.18 21.17 -5.80
N ARG A 94 4.96 20.08 -6.50
CA ARG A 94 3.86 19.93 -7.45
C ARG A 94 2.54 19.67 -6.76
N HIS A 95 2.58 19.24 -5.50
CA HIS A 95 1.39 18.97 -4.70
C HIS A 95 1.12 20.20 -3.81
N SER A 96 0.09 20.95 -4.13
CA SER A 96 -0.25 22.18 -3.42
C SER A 96 -0.85 21.94 -2.02
N SER A 97 -1.22 20.67 -1.73
CA SER A 97 -1.89 20.35 -0.47
C SER A 97 -1.70 18.86 -0.15
N LEU A 98 -2.00 18.51 1.08
CA LEU A 98 -2.08 17.11 1.51
C LEU A 98 -3.05 16.32 0.64
N ARG A 99 -4.21 16.92 0.32
CA ARG A 99 -5.21 16.28 -0.55
C ARG A 99 -4.65 15.99 -1.93
N ALA A 100 -3.93 16.93 -2.53
CA ALA A 100 -3.33 16.72 -3.85
C ALA A 100 -2.32 15.57 -3.82
N TRP A 101 -1.52 15.47 -2.77
CA TRP A 101 -0.56 14.41 -2.60
C TRP A 101 -1.26 13.04 -2.41
N THR A 102 -2.23 12.97 -1.51
CA THR A 102 -2.99 11.72 -1.30
C THR A 102 -3.75 11.29 -2.55
N ASN A 103 -4.30 12.24 -3.31
CA ASN A 103 -4.96 11.93 -4.58
C ASN A 103 -3.97 11.36 -5.60
N ALA A 104 -2.73 11.81 -5.61
CA ALA A 104 -1.69 11.25 -6.50
C ALA A 104 -1.40 9.79 -6.14
N ALA A 105 -1.28 9.48 -4.86
CA ALA A 105 -1.10 8.10 -4.40
C ALA A 105 -2.33 7.23 -4.73
N ASP A 106 -3.54 7.77 -4.55
CA ASP A 106 -4.78 7.06 -4.90
C ASP A 106 -4.87 6.77 -6.40
N ALA A 107 -4.44 7.70 -7.24
CA ALA A 107 -4.41 7.50 -8.70
C ALA A 107 -3.48 6.33 -9.06
N GLU A 108 -2.33 6.24 -8.40
CA GLU A 108 -1.40 5.14 -8.60
C GLU A 108 -1.96 3.82 -8.07
N LEU A 109 -2.65 3.85 -6.94
CA LEU A 109 -3.35 2.66 -6.43
C LEU A 109 -4.39 2.17 -7.44
N TYR A 110 -5.15 3.07 -8.03
CA TYR A 110 -6.11 2.73 -9.07
C TYR A 110 -5.41 2.05 -10.26
N GLN A 111 -4.26 2.57 -10.69
CA GLN A 111 -3.48 1.96 -11.76
C GLN A 111 -3.01 0.56 -11.40
N ALA A 112 -2.56 0.35 -10.17
CA ALA A 112 -2.16 -0.97 -9.69
C ALA A 112 -3.32 -1.97 -9.77
N LYS A 113 -4.51 -1.56 -9.34
CA LYS A 113 -5.71 -2.40 -9.40
C LYS A 113 -6.13 -2.68 -10.84
N ALA A 114 -6.10 -1.67 -11.70
CA ALA A 114 -6.48 -1.80 -13.11
C ALA A 114 -5.50 -2.69 -13.88
N ALA A 115 -4.23 -2.69 -13.50
CA ALA A 115 -3.20 -3.49 -14.14
C ALA A 115 -3.18 -4.97 -13.71
N GLY A 116 -4.03 -5.36 -12.76
CA GLY A 116 -4.17 -6.76 -12.35
C GLY A 116 -3.95 -7.03 -10.87
N ARG A 117 -3.84 -5.99 -10.06
CA ARG A 117 -3.63 -6.09 -8.60
C ARG A 117 -2.30 -6.76 -8.25
N ASN A 118 -2.06 -7.01 -6.99
CA ASN A 118 -0.83 -7.61 -6.46
C ASN A 118 0.42 -6.94 -7.03
N ARG A 119 0.46 -5.62 -6.92
CA ARG A 119 1.56 -4.82 -7.47
C ARG A 119 1.63 -3.44 -6.86
N VAL A 120 2.76 -2.82 -7.08
CA VAL A 120 3.01 -1.43 -6.72
C VAL A 120 3.02 -0.60 -8.00
N SER A 121 2.29 0.51 -7.99
CA SER A 121 2.38 1.52 -9.01
C SER A 121 2.90 2.80 -8.36
N ALA A 122 3.90 3.40 -8.96
CA ALA A 122 4.49 4.64 -8.47
C ALA A 122 4.35 5.71 -9.55
N SER A 123 4.07 6.94 -9.10
CA SER A 123 4.03 8.05 -10.02
C SER A 123 5.42 8.22 -10.61
N SER A 124 5.58 7.82 -11.87
CA SER A 124 6.78 8.16 -12.60
C SER A 124 6.83 9.67 -12.64
N MET A 125 7.78 10.22 -11.90
CA MET A 125 8.16 11.60 -12.12
C MET A 125 8.60 11.68 -13.57
N PRO A 126 7.89 12.41 -14.43
CA PRO A 126 8.57 12.82 -15.65
C PRO A 126 9.86 13.49 -15.16
N ASP A 127 10.98 13.14 -15.77
CA ASP A 127 12.17 13.93 -15.64
C ASP A 127 11.73 15.38 -15.76
N MET A 128 11.53 16.01 -14.63
CA MET A 128 11.23 17.41 -14.60
C MET A 128 12.53 18.06 -15.03
N ALA A 129 12.58 18.37 -16.32
CA ALA A 129 13.51 19.38 -16.75
C ALA A 129 13.42 20.50 -15.73
N PRO A 130 14.55 20.94 -15.16
CA PRO A 130 14.50 21.99 -14.15
C PRO A 130 13.69 23.14 -14.71
N VAL A 131 12.63 23.49 -14.01
CA VAL A 131 11.87 24.67 -14.35
C VAL A 131 12.78 25.83 -14.10
N VAL A 132 13.23 26.39 -15.16
CA VAL A 132 14.06 27.59 -15.11
C VAL A 132 13.15 28.75 -14.74
#